data_cd6cdf655567689a6e22ab7c12c813ca
#
_entry.id   cd6cdf655567689a6e22ab7c12c813ca
#
_cell.length_a   1.000
_cell.length_b   1.000
_cell.length_c   1.000
_cell.angle_alpha   90.00
_cell.angle_beta   90.00
_cell.angle_gamma   90.00
#
_symmetry.space_group_name_H-M   'P 1'
#
loop_
_entity.id
_entity.type
_entity.pdbx_description
1 polymer ?
#
loop_
_entity_poly.entity_id
_entity_poly.type
_entity_poly.pdbx_seq_one_letter_code
_entity_poly.pdbx_strand_id
1 'polypeptide(L)'
;MALLLASALTTSAQEKKAEPWYKTIKVSGYVMTQYQYDGKEGNEANSFNLRMARLALDGRIANDFYWKAQLQVNGNTSTLGSSPRLVDAFAEWQKYDFFMVKAGQFKRPFTFENPMHPIDQGFMGYSQNVTRLAGFNDRCGEQASNGRDIGVQIQGDLLKNAKGRALVHYQLGVFNGQGINTKDEDQRKDIIGGAWVM
;
A
#
# COMPACT_ATOMS: atom_id res chain seq x y z
N MET A 1 -42.38 -40.52 13.74
CA MET A 1 -41.87 -39.66 14.85
C MET A 1 -40.37 -39.82 14.84
N ALA A 2 -39.66 -38.90 14.18
CA ALA A 2 -38.20 -38.91 14.04
C ALA A 2 -37.64 -37.73 14.81
N LEU A 3 -36.91 -38.02 15.91
CA LEU A 3 -36.19 -37.05 16.69
C LEU A 3 -34.87 -36.69 15.94
N LEU A 4 -34.75 -35.46 15.50
CA LEU A 4 -33.49 -34.87 15.04
C LEU A 4 -32.73 -34.34 16.28
N LEU A 5 -31.65 -35.03 16.67
CA LEU A 5 -30.66 -34.52 17.61
C LEU A 5 -29.76 -33.49 16.88
N ALA A 6 -29.94 -32.22 17.18
CA ALA A 6 -29.02 -31.16 16.81
C ALA A 6 -27.86 -31.16 17.82
N SER A 7 -26.73 -31.74 17.47
CA SER A 7 -25.49 -31.60 18.20
C SER A 7 -24.90 -30.21 17.92
N ALA A 8 -25.05 -29.32 18.89
CA ALA A 8 -24.35 -28.03 18.90
C ALA A 8 -22.84 -28.29 19.10
N LEU A 9 -22.08 -28.22 18.05
CA LEU A 9 -20.62 -28.14 18.12
C LEU A 9 -20.23 -26.74 18.67
N THR A 10 -20.07 -26.67 19.98
CA THR A 10 -19.39 -25.53 20.61
C THR A 10 -17.91 -25.64 20.32
N THR A 11 -17.47 -25.08 19.22
CA THR A 11 -16.05 -24.77 19.01
C THR A 11 -15.69 -23.66 19.97
N SER A 12 -15.06 -23.99 21.10
CA SER A 12 -14.39 -23.01 21.93
C SER A 12 -13.20 -22.47 21.12
N ALA A 13 -13.41 -21.33 20.49
CA ALA A 13 -12.32 -20.55 19.97
C ALA A 13 -11.46 -20.13 21.16
N GLN A 14 -10.32 -20.77 21.33
CA GLN A 14 -9.33 -20.39 22.31
C GLN A 14 -8.86 -18.99 21.92
N GLU A 15 -9.33 -17.95 22.60
CA GLU A 15 -8.87 -16.57 22.42
C GLU A 15 -7.35 -16.55 22.61
N LYS A 16 -6.61 -16.47 21.54
CA LYS A 16 -5.17 -16.21 21.60
C LYS A 16 -4.99 -14.87 22.28
N LYS A 17 -4.46 -14.88 23.50
CA LYS A 17 -4.12 -13.68 24.25
C LYS A 17 -3.27 -12.77 23.34
N ALA A 18 -3.75 -11.56 23.10
CA ALA A 18 -3.06 -10.62 22.23
C ALA A 18 -1.65 -10.35 22.78
N GLU A 19 -0.64 -10.46 21.94
CA GLU A 19 0.71 -10.07 22.32
C GLU A 19 0.78 -8.57 22.57
N PRO A 20 1.61 -8.09 23.50
CA PRO A 20 1.81 -6.67 23.69
C PRO A 20 2.25 -6.01 22.38
N TRP A 21 1.65 -4.89 22.03
CA TRP A 21 1.85 -4.18 20.77
C TRP A 21 3.34 -3.92 20.44
N TYR A 22 4.17 -3.65 21.45
CA TYR A 22 5.60 -3.40 21.27
C TYR A 22 6.40 -4.66 20.84
N LYS A 23 5.90 -5.87 21.11
CA LYS A 23 6.52 -7.11 20.64
C LYS A 23 6.20 -7.43 19.19
N THR A 24 5.19 -6.78 18.63
CA THR A 24 4.78 -6.97 17.23
C THR A 24 5.48 -6.02 16.27
N ILE A 25 6.22 -5.04 16.79
CA ILE A 25 6.92 -4.03 15.96
C ILE A 25 8.02 -4.71 15.16
N LYS A 26 7.95 -4.52 13.85
CA LYS A 26 8.98 -4.93 12.90
C LYS A 26 9.62 -3.71 12.27
N VAL A 27 10.94 -3.75 12.14
CA VAL A 27 11.73 -2.77 11.40
C VAL A 27 12.16 -3.42 10.10
N SER A 28 11.89 -2.77 9.00
CA SER A 28 12.30 -3.24 7.68
C SER A 28 12.79 -2.08 6.82
N GLY A 29 13.51 -2.39 5.76
CA GLY A 29 13.98 -1.36 4.84
C GLY A 29 14.67 -1.95 3.64
N TYR A 30 14.89 -1.11 2.65
CA TYR A 30 15.65 -1.49 1.46
C TYR A 30 16.28 -0.28 0.79
N VAL A 31 17.35 -0.55 0.04
CA VAL A 31 18.03 0.41 -0.81
C VAL A 31 18.04 -0.13 -2.22
N MET A 32 17.64 0.70 -3.18
CA MET A 32 17.72 0.40 -4.61
C MET A 32 18.72 1.34 -5.24
N THR A 33 19.77 0.78 -5.82
CA THR A 33 20.76 1.51 -6.62
C THR A 33 20.50 1.28 -8.08
N GLN A 34 20.86 2.21 -8.93
CA GLN A 34 20.77 2.07 -10.37
C GLN A 34 21.94 2.76 -11.07
N TYR A 35 22.28 2.27 -12.23
CA TYR A 35 23.07 2.98 -13.21
C TYR A 35 22.14 3.50 -14.31
N GLN A 36 22.26 4.74 -14.66
CA GLN A 36 21.48 5.40 -15.68
C GLN A 36 22.40 6.00 -16.73
N TYR A 37 22.11 5.70 -17.99
CA TYR A 37 22.75 6.32 -19.13
C TYR A 37 21.70 7.09 -19.91
N ASP A 38 21.97 8.35 -20.19
CA ASP A 38 21.20 9.22 -21.08
C ASP A 38 22.09 9.58 -22.27
N GLY A 39 21.75 9.06 -23.45
CA GLY A 39 22.47 9.30 -24.70
C GLY A 39 21.85 10.41 -25.55
N LYS A 40 21.05 11.30 -24.95
CA LYS A 40 20.44 12.40 -25.66
C LYS A 40 21.50 13.39 -26.12
N GLU A 41 21.56 13.66 -27.42
CA GLU A 41 22.52 14.58 -28.03
C GLU A 41 22.49 15.96 -27.35
N GLY A 42 23.65 16.43 -26.90
CA GLY A 42 23.82 17.68 -26.16
C GLY A 42 23.51 17.59 -24.66
N ASN A 43 23.15 16.43 -24.16
CA ASN A 43 22.92 16.19 -22.72
C ASN A 43 23.32 14.76 -22.33
N GLU A 44 24.43 14.28 -22.82
CA GLU A 44 24.96 12.96 -22.50
C GLU A 44 25.39 12.90 -21.06
N ALA A 45 24.75 12.01 -20.33
CA ALA A 45 25.06 11.80 -18.93
C ALA A 45 25.03 10.33 -18.55
N ASN A 46 25.95 9.92 -17.71
CA ASN A 46 25.88 8.62 -17.06
C ASN A 46 26.13 8.79 -15.56
N SER A 47 25.38 8.05 -14.77
CA SER A 47 25.53 8.15 -13.31
C SER A 47 25.11 6.87 -12.59
N PHE A 48 25.79 6.61 -11.47
CA PHE A 48 25.28 5.73 -10.44
C PHE A 48 24.48 6.57 -9.44
N ASN A 49 23.26 6.14 -9.13
CA ASN A 49 22.43 6.88 -8.20
C ASN A 49 21.60 5.95 -7.29
N LEU A 50 21.08 6.52 -6.22
CA LEU A 50 20.14 5.87 -5.31
C LEU A 50 18.72 6.14 -5.80
N ARG A 51 18.07 5.12 -6.36
CA ARG A 51 16.68 5.24 -6.78
C ARG A 51 15.73 5.38 -5.59
N MET A 52 15.91 4.53 -4.58
CA MET A 52 15.10 4.53 -3.37
C MET A 52 15.94 4.06 -2.18
N ALA A 53 15.77 4.73 -1.06
CA ALA A 53 16.23 4.28 0.24
C ALA A 53 15.06 4.43 1.21
N ARG A 54 14.51 3.31 1.71
CA ARG A 54 13.32 3.30 2.53
C ARG A 54 13.52 2.56 3.83
N LEU A 55 12.92 3.10 4.89
CA LEU A 55 12.84 2.50 6.21
C LEU A 55 11.37 2.42 6.61
N ALA A 56 10.93 1.28 7.10
CA ALA A 56 9.56 1.05 7.53
C ALA A 56 9.50 0.47 8.93
N LEU A 57 8.50 0.90 9.66
CA LEU A 57 8.03 0.33 10.91
C LEU A 57 6.62 -0.18 10.69
N ASP A 58 6.34 -1.39 11.07
CA ASP A 58 5.01 -1.96 11.04
C ASP A 58 4.75 -2.86 12.24
N GLY A 59 3.49 -3.08 12.56
CA GLY A 59 3.13 -3.90 13.69
C GLY A 59 1.63 -4.13 13.79
N ARG A 60 1.22 -4.82 14.86
CA ARG A 60 -0.18 -5.10 15.17
C ARG A 60 -0.56 -4.57 16.54
N ILE A 61 -1.80 -4.08 16.66
CA ILE A 61 -2.43 -3.67 17.91
C ILE A 61 -3.68 -4.54 18.07
N ALA A 62 -3.81 -5.20 19.21
CA ALA A 62 -4.98 -6.02 19.57
C ALA A 62 -5.37 -7.05 18.47
N ASN A 63 -4.42 -7.69 17.83
CA ASN A 63 -4.56 -8.72 16.79
C ASN A 63 -5.25 -8.24 15.49
N ASP A 64 -6.25 -7.38 15.59
CA ASP A 64 -7.12 -7.00 14.47
C ASP A 64 -6.64 -5.73 13.74
N PHE A 65 -5.81 -4.91 14.36
CA PHE A 65 -5.31 -3.69 13.76
C PHE A 65 -3.86 -3.84 13.35
N TYR A 66 -3.62 -3.70 12.05
CA TYR A 66 -2.30 -3.55 11.47
C TYR A 66 -2.00 -2.07 11.23
N TRP A 67 -0.78 -1.64 11.48
CA TRP A 67 -0.32 -0.29 11.16
C TRP A 67 1.04 -0.32 10.49
N LYS A 68 1.31 0.68 9.68
CA LYS A 68 2.59 0.87 9.01
C LYS A 68 2.94 2.34 8.88
N ALA A 69 4.21 2.65 9.15
CA ALA A 69 4.81 3.93 8.83
C ALA A 69 6.08 3.68 8.00
N GLN A 70 6.24 4.36 6.87
CA GLN A 70 7.40 4.21 6.00
C GLN A 70 7.95 5.57 5.59
N LEU A 71 9.26 5.74 5.75
CA LEU A 71 10.02 6.90 5.32
C LEU A 71 10.83 6.58 4.06
N GLN A 72 10.85 7.49 3.11
CA GLN A 72 11.83 7.51 2.03
C GLN A 72 12.95 8.48 2.39
N VAL A 73 14.13 7.95 2.68
CA VAL A 73 15.25 8.72 3.23
C VAL A 73 15.86 9.68 2.20
N ASN A 74 15.90 9.24 0.93
CA ASN A 74 16.40 10.05 -0.17
C ASN A 74 15.33 10.97 -0.82
N GLY A 75 14.21 11.18 -0.16
CA GLY A 75 13.16 12.10 -0.64
C GLY A 75 12.61 11.77 -2.03
N ASN A 76 12.54 12.78 -2.89
CA ASN A 76 12.04 12.65 -4.26
C ASN A 76 13.12 12.46 -5.31
N THR A 77 14.38 12.61 -4.93
CA THR A 77 15.49 12.56 -5.86
C THR A 77 16.21 11.23 -5.77
N SER A 78 16.99 10.91 -6.79
CA SER A 78 17.91 9.78 -6.80
C SER A 78 19.23 10.07 -6.10
N THR A 79 19.32 11.16 -5.34
CA THR A 79 20.48 11.55 -4.56
C THR A 79 20.13 11.67 -3.08
N LEU A 80 21.13 11.69 -2.21
CA LEU A 80 20.95 11.86 -0.78
C LEU A 80 20.70 13.31 -0.34
N GLY A 81 20.65 14.23 -1.29
CA GLY A 81 20.55 15.66 -0.99
C GLY A 81 19.18 16.20 -0.64
N SER A 82 18.13 15.38 -0.76
CA SER A 82 16.75 15.82 -0.46
C SER A 82 16.28 15.37 0.92
N SER A 83 15.33 16.12 1.48
CA SER A 83 14.77 15.82 2.80
C SER A 83 14.02 14.49 2.81
N PRO A 84 14.14 13.71 3.89
CA PRO A 84 13.31 12.54 4.09
C PRO A 84 11.84 12.89 4.05
N ARG A 85 11.00 11.97 3.54
CA ARG A 85 9.56 12.17 3.50
C ARG A 85 8.80 10.91 3.93
N LEU A 86 7.66 11.13 4.55
CA LEU A 86 6.73 10.07 4.90
C LEU A 86 6.04 9.59 3.61
N VAL A 87 6.14 8.29 3.31
CA VAL A 87 5.51 7.72 2.11
C VAL A 87 4.28 6.89 2.45
N ASP A 88 4.31 6.08 3.49
CA ASP A 88 3.15 5.37 3.98
C ASP A 88 2.93 5.70 5.46
N ALA A 89 1.71 5.96 5.87
CA ALA A 89 1.29 6.12 7.26
C ALA A 89 -0.20 5.76 7.36
N PHE A 90 -0.50 4.53 7.72
CA PHE A 90 -1.87 4.04 7.77
C PHE A 90 -2.10 3.03 8.88
N ALA A 91 -3.35 2.89 9.26
CA ALA A 91 -3.86 1.79 10.06
C ALA A 91 -4.91 1.02 9.27
N GLU A 92 -4.98 -0.28 9.50
CA GLU A 92 -5.89 -1.19 8.80
C GLU A 92 -6.53 -2.14 9.80
N TRP A 93 -7.85 -2.14 9.86
CA TRP A 93 -8.61 -3.12 10.61
C TRP A 93 -8.83 -4.36 9.77
N GLN A 94 -8.35 -5.52 10.26
CA GLN A 94 -8.26 -6.78 9.54
C GLN A 94 -8.95 -7.93 10.28
N LYS A 95 -10.07 -7.68 10.91
CA LYS A 95 -10.78 -8.71 11.67
C LYS A 95 -11.38 -9.81 10.78
N TYR A 96 -11.86 -9.44 9.62
CA TYR A 96 -12.48 -10.35 8.67
C TYR A 96 -11.75 -10.32 7.33
N ASP A 97 -11.47 -11.50 6.76
CA ASP A 97 -10.81 -11.58 5.44
C ASP A 97 -11.65 -10.93 4.33
N PHE A 98 -12.98 -11.05 4.44
CA PHE A 98 -13.89 -10.52 3.44
C PHE A 98 -14.17 -9.02 3.57
N PHE A 99 -13.79 -8.40 4.68
CA PHE A 99 -14.03 -6.98 4.91
C PHE A 99 -12.96 -6.40 5.84
N MET A 100 -12.10 -5.58 5.27
CA MET A 100 -11.04 -4.86 5.96
C MET A 100 -11.17 -3.37 5.65
N VAL A 101 -10.78 -2.52 6.59
CA VAL A 101 -10.83 -1.06 6.44
C VAL A 101 -9.45 -0.49 6.69
N LYS A 102 -8.93 0.23 5.71
CA LYS A 102 -7.65 0.92 5.76
C LYS A 102 -7.85 2.43 5.74
N ALA A 103 -7.18 3.16 6.61
CA ALA A 103 -7.26 4.62 6.69
C ALA A 103 -5.87 5.23 6.89
N GLY A 104 -5.59 6.35 6.23
CA GLY A 104 -4.32 7.06 6.29
C GLY A 104 -3.76 7.36 4.92
N GLN A 105 -2.43 7.46 4.84
CA GLN A 105 -1.69 7.69 3.60
C GLN A 105 -1.10 6.38 3.09
N PHE A 106 -1.48 5.97 1.91
CA PHE A 106 -1.03 4.73 1.26
C PHE A 106 -1.20 4.78 -0.25
N LYS A 107 -0.69 3.75 -0.94
CA LYS A 107 -0.85 3.62 -2.40
C LYS A 107 -2.32 3.41 -2.76
N ARG A 108 -2.82 4.22 -3.69
CA ARG A 108 -4.18 4.12 -4.22
C ARG A 108 -4.37 2.79 -4.98
N PRO A 109 -5.54 2.15 -4.92
CA PRO A 109 -5.83 0.90 -5.63
C PRO A 109 -6.09 1.17 -7.13
N PHE A 110 -5.18 1.89 -7.78
CA PHE A 110 -5.22 2.19 -9.19
C PHE A 110 -4.41 1.16 -9.97
N THR A 111 -5.07 0.34 -10.75
CA THR A 111 -4.50 -0.84 -11.42
C THR A 111 -3.93 -1.89 -10.43
N PHE A 112 -3.51 -3.03 -10.96
CA PHE A 112 -2.79 -4.05 -10.21
C PHE A 112 -1.35 -3.61 -9.86
N GLU A 113 -0.74 -2.82 -10.73
CA GLU A 113 0.66 -2.45 -10.65
C GLU A 113 0.95 -1.41 -9.56
N ASN A 114 0.07 -0.41 -9.36
CA ASN A 114 0.34 0.67 -8.42
C ASN A 114 0.50 0.20 -6.96
N PRO A 115 -0.36 -0.67 -6.40
CA PRO A 115 -0.19 -1.20 -5.05
C PRO A 115 1.04 -2.10 -4.88
N MET A 116 1.57 -2.66 -5.96
CA MET A 116 2.67 -3.61 -5.93
C MET A 116 3.92 -3.01 -5.26
N HIS A 117 4.63 -3.83 -4.50
CA HIS A 117 5.88 -3.38 -3.88
C HIS A 117 6.96 -3.18 -4.96
N PRO A 118 7.78 -2.12 -4.89
CA PRO A 118 8.79 -1.85 -5.92
C PRO A 118 9.80 -2.97 -6.16
N ILE A 119 10.06 -3.82 -5.15
CA ILE A 119 10.95 -4.98 -5.27
C ILE A 119 10.32 -6.10 -6.09
N ASP A 120 8.97 -6.20 -6.05
CA ASP A 120 8.23 -7.27 -6.72
C ASP A 120 7.86 -6.92 -8.16
N GLN A 121 8.18 -5.71 -8.61
CA GLN A 121 7.96 -5.28 -9.99
C GLN A 121 8.94 -5.99 -10.92
N GLY A 122 8.43 -6.64 -11.96
CA GLY A 122 9.25 -7.30 -12.98
C GLY A 122 10.07 -6.34 -13.87
N PHE A 123 9.77 -5.03 -13.82
CA PHE A 123 10.44 -3.97 -14.57
C PHE A 123 10.97 -2.89 -13.64
N MET A 124 11.97 -2.16 -14.13
CA MET A 124 12.62 -1.11 -13.35
C MET A 124 11.71 0.08 -13.03
N GLY A 125 10.67 0.32 -13.81
CA GLY A 125 9.71 1.42 -13.65
C GLY A 125 8.28 0.97 -13.82
N TYR A 126 7.36 1.80 -13.36
CA TYR A 126 5.93 1.64 -13.62
C TYR A 126 5.62 1.85 -15.09
N SER A 127 4.55 1.22 -15.57
CA SER A 127 4.01 1.49 -16.90
C SER A 127 3.66 2.97 -17.08
N GLN A 128 3.64 3.43 -18.33
CA GLN A 128 3.29 4.83 -18.62
C GLN A 128 1.88 5.19 -18.13
N ASN A 129 0.94 4.25 -18.21
CA ASN A 129 -0.42 4.46 -17.74
C ASN A 129 -0.45 4.71 -16.23
N VAL A 130 0.25 3.89 -15.45
CA VAL A 130 0.34 4.07 -14.01
C VAL A 130 1.06 5.37 -13.67
N THR A 131 2.18 5.66 -14.32
CA THR A 131 2.94 6.89 -14.06
C THR A 131 2.12 8.15 -14.33
N ARG A 132 1.27 8.15 -15.37
CA ARG A 132 0.49 9.32 -15.74
C ARG A 132 -0.86 9.45 -15.03
N LEU A 133 -1.48 8.33 -14.66
CA LEU A 133 -2.87 8.31 -14.19
C LEU A 133 -3.00 7.98 -12.70
N ALA A 134 -2.03 7.32 -12.10
CA ALA A 134 -2.08 6.95 -10.68
C ALA A 134 -1.60 8.07 -9.74
N GLY A 135 -1.39 9.29 -10.23
CA GLY A 135 -0.91 10.43 -9.43
C GLY A 135 0.52 10.27 -8.97
N PHE A 136 1.40 9.80 -9.84
CA PHE A 136 2.84 9.84 -9.58
C PHE A 136 3.37 11.26 -9.57
N ASN A 137 2.84 12.09 -10.46
CA ASN A 137 2.93 13.52 -10.38
C ASN A 137 1.52 14.03 -10.09
N ASP A 138 1.38 15.03 -9.23
CA ASP A 138 0.09 15.65 -9.01
C ASP A 138 -0.40 16.36 -10.29
N ARG A 139 -1.63 16.82 -10.27
CA ARG A 139 -2.23 17.51 -11.43
C ARG A 139 -1.51 18.81 -11.79
N CYS A 140 -0.86 19.43 -10.82
CA CYS A 140 -0.14 20.68 -10.96
C CYS A 140 1.35 20.47 -11.25
N GLY A 141 1.85 19.24 -11.17
CA GLY A 141 3.26 18.92 -11.39
C GLY A 141 4.18 19.29 -10.23
N GLU A 142 3.61 19.69 -9.09
CA GLU A 142 4.39 20.22 -7.96
C GLU A 142 4.89 19.15 -7.00
N GLN A 143 4.19 18.00 -6.92
CA GLN A 143 4.56 16.95 -5.99
C GLN A 143 4.49 15.56 -6.62
N ALA A 144 5.58 14.81 -6.50
CA ALA A 144 5.59 13.40 -6.89
C ALA A 144 4.94 12.54 -5.79
N SER A 145 3.69 12.14 -5.97
CA SER A 145 2.94 11.37 -4.98
C SER A 145 3.32 9.88 -4.94
N ASN A 146 4.04 9.38 -5.95
CA ASN A 146 4.37 7.96 -6.10
C ASN A 146 3.13 7.05 -6.02
N GLY A 147 2.01 7.49 -6.59
CA GLY A 147 0.75 6.77 -6.59
C GLY A 147 0.05 6.67 -5.24
N ARG A 148 0.42 7.54 -4.28
CA ARG A 148 -0.15 7.57 -2.92
C ARG A 148 -1.06 8.76 -2.71
N ASP A 149 -1.93 8.61 -1.71
CA ASP A 149 -2.79 9.70 -1.25
C ASP A 149 -3.31 9.40 0.17
N ILE A 150 -3.92 10.39 0.78
CA ILE A 150 -4.60 10.26 2.07
C ILE A 150 -6.07 9.91 1.80
N GLY A 151 -6.54 8.84 2.43
CA GLY A 151 -7.92 8.39 2.23
C GLY A 151 -8.33 7.23 3.11
N VAL A 152 -9.49 6.69 2.78
CA VAL A 152 -10.06 5.48 3.39
C VAL A 152 -10.40 4.49 2.29
N GLN A 153 -10.09 3.22 2.53
CA GLN A 153 -10.32 2.12 1.60
C GLN A 153 -10.94 0.95 2.34
N ILE A 154 -11.94 0.34 1.72
CA ILE A 154 -12.41 -0.99 2.07
C ILE A 154 -11.83 -1.99 1.09
N GLN A 155 -11.51 -3.18 1.58
CA GLN A 155 -10.99 -4.28 0.76
C GLN A 155 -11.34 -5.62 1.37
N GLY A 156 -11.25 -6.68 0.60
CA GLY A 156 -11.51 -8.02 1.12
C GLY A 156 -11.39 -9.11 0.07
N ASP A 157 -11.34 -10.32 0.59
CA ASP A 157 -11.18 -11.56 -0.15
C ASP A 157 -12.47 -12.38 -0.11
N LEU A 158 -13.02 -12.71 -1.26
CA LEU A 158 -14.29 -13.40 -1.41
C LEU A 158 -14.11 -14.76 -2.08
N LEU A 159 -15.13 -15.61 -1.92
CA LEU A 159 -15.28 -16.89 -2.63
C LEU A 159 -14.06 -17.80 -2.44
N LYS A 160 -13.89 -18.33 -1.22
CA LYS A 160 -12.83 -19.32 -0.95
C LYS A 160 -13.12 -20.66 -1.64
N ASN A 161 -12.12 -21.19 -2.34
CA ASN A 161 -12.19 -22.54 -2.91
C ASN A 161 -12.04 -23.62 -1.83
N ALA A 162 -12.17 -24.90 -2.20
CA ALA A 162 -12.04 -26.04 -1.29
C ALA A 162 -10.67 -26.13 -0.56
N LYS A 163 -9.64 -25.48 -1.08
CA LYS A 163 -8.30 -25.38 -0.47
C LYS A 163 -8.13 -24.15 0.41
N GLY A 164 -9.20 -23.36 0.63
CA GLY A 164 -9.17 -22.14 1.44
C GLY A 164 -8.57 -20.91 0.75
N ARG A 165 -8.18 -21.00 -0.53
CA ARG A 165 -7.67 -19.86 -1.31
C ARG A 165 -8.84 -18.99 -1.76
N ALA A 166 -8.75 -17.69 -1.53
CA ALA A 166 -9.70 -16.72 -2.06
C ALA A 166 -9.62 -16.67 -3.60
N LEU A 167 -10.75 -16.50 -4.24
CA LEU A 167 -10.86 -16.44 -5.70
C LEU A 167 -11.07 -15.03 -6.23
N VAL A 168 -11.61 -14.15 -5.42
CA VAL A 168 -11.88 -12.76 -5.80
C VAL A 168 -11.35 -11.84 -4.71
N HIS A 169 -10.59 -10.83 -5.11
CA HIS A 169 -10.20 -9.71 -4.27
C HIS A 169 -10.85 -8.43 -4.78
N TYR A 170 -11.34 -7.58 -3.87
CA TYR A 170 -11.89 -6.29 -4.20
C TYR A 170 -11.27 -5.17 -3.35
N GLN A 171 -11.22 -3.98 -3.91
CA GLN A 171 -10.79 -2.76 -3.24
C GLN A 171 -11.65 -1.59 -3.71
N LEU A 172 -12.05 -0.72 -2.79
CA LEU A 172 -12.75 0.53 -3.08
C LEU A 172 -12.32 1.58 -2.07
N GLY A 173 -11.81 2.70 -2.54
CA GLY A 173 -11.31 3.77 -1.68
C GLY A 173 -11.77 5.15 -2.11
N VAL A 174 -11.81 6.05 -1.14
CA VAL A 174 -12.07 7.48 -1.30
C VAL A 174 -10.85 8.23 -0.81
N PHE A 175 -10.29 9.09 -1.65
CA PHE A 175 -9.02 9.78 -1.43
C PHE A 175 -9.18 11.29 -1.64
N ASN A 176 -8.29 12.07 -1.04
CA ASN A 176 -8.31 13.54 -1.17
C ASN A 176 -8.03 14.02 -2.60
N GLY A 177 -7.24 13.29 -3.39
CA GLY A 177 -6.87 13.69 -4.74
C GLY A 177 -5.64 14.62 -4.82
N GLN A 178 -5.12 15.06 -3.69
CA GLN A 178 -3.99 16.02 -3.61
C GLN A 178 -2.61 15.36 -3.56
N GLY A 179 -2.58 14.03 -3.37
CA GLY A 179 -1.35 13.28 -3.31
C GLY A 179 -0.74 13.18 -1.90
N ILE A 180 0.56 12.94 -1.87
CA ILE A 180 1.29 12.59 -0.65
C ILE A 180 1.57 13.80 0.24
N ASN A 181 1.38 13.65 1.56
CA ASN A 181 1.70 14.67 2.58
C ASN A 181 1.02 16.03 2.38
N THR A 182 -0.07 16.07 1.62
CA THR A 182 -0.77 17.30 1.29
C THR A 182 -2.15 17.28 1.92
N LYS A 183 -2.52 18.41 2.54
CA LYS A 183 -3.87 18.63 3.01
C LYS A 183 -4.79 18.84 1.83
N ASP A 184 -6.02 18.38 1.95
CA ASP A 184 -7.06 18.66 0.97
C ASP A 184 -7.36 20.16 0.90
N GLU A 185 -7.26 20.72 -0.27
CA GLU A 185 -7.48 22.15 -0.54
C GLU A 185 -8.82 22.41 -1.27
N ASP A 186 -9.46 21.34 -1.75
CA ASP A 186 -10.77 21.42 -2.39
C ASP A 186 -11.78 20.44 -1.75
N GLN A 187 -13.01 20.46 -2.17
CA GLN A 187 -14.05 19.55 -1.68
C GLN A 187 -14.25 18.30 -2.54
N ARG A 188 -13.38 18.10 -3.52
CA ARG A 188 -13.47 16.97 -4.45
C ARG A 188 -12.71 15.78 -3.90
N LYS A 189 -13.25 14.59 -4.15
CA LYS A 189 -12.61 13.34 -3.77
C LYS A 189 -12.44 12.44 -4.98
N ASP A 190 -11.32 11.72 -4.98
CA ASP A 190 -11.10 10.65 -5.95
C ASP A 190 -11.71 9.37 -5.42
N ILE A 191 -12.56 8.73 -6.20
CA ILE A 191 -13.10 7.40 -5.91
C ILE A 191 -12.39 6.41 -6.82
N ILE A 192 -11.67 5.47 -6.23
CA ILE A 192 -10.86 4.49 -6.95
C ILE A 192 -11.17 3.10 -6.44
N GLY A 193 -11.41 2.17 -7.34
CA GLY A 193 -11.66 0.79 -6.95
C GLY A 193 -11.36 -0.19 -8.07
N GLY A 194 -11.32 -1.46 -7.70
CA GLY A 194 -11.12 -2.57 -8.60
C GLY A 194 -11.44 -3.90 -7.95
N ALA A 195 -11.64 -4.90 -8.77
CA ALA A 195 -11.74 -6.28 -8.35
C ALA A 195 -11.02 -7.17 -9.37
N TRP A 196 -10.43 -8.26 -8.88
CA TRP A 196 -9.76 -9.23 -9.75
C TRP A 196 -9.93 -10.66 -9.23
N VAL A 197 -9.82 -11.59 -10.16
CA VAL A 197 -9.83 -13.02 -9.88
C VAL A 197 -8.40 -13.47 -9.61
N MET A 198 -8.19 -14.28 -8.56
CA MET A 198 -6.89 -14.78 -8.11
C MET A 198 -6.67 -16.26 -8.46
#